data_2269c41c4ef863e832c61cbf49880291
#
_entry.id   2269c41c4ef863e832c61cbf49880291
#
_cell.length_a   1.000
_cell.length_b   1.000
_cell.length_c   1.000
_cell.angle_alpha   90.00
_cell.angle_beta   90.00
_cell.angle_gamma   90.00
#
_symmetry.space_group_name_H-M   'P 1'
#
loop_
_entity.id
_entity.type
_entity.pdbx_description
1 polymer ?
#
loop_
_entity_poly.entity_id
_entity_poly.type
_entity_poly.pdbx_seq_one_letter_code
_entity_poly.pdbx_strand_id
1 'polypeptide(L)'
;MTRARFTHRAGEYTLRVTGHADFHSGSDIVCAAASTLVCTLAATLDALDADVTELRLQPGDAAVAALSGPGVRTAFLMACTGFQQLADAYPENVQFT
;
A
#
# COMPACT_ATOMS: atom_id res chain seq x y z
N MET A 1 -2.54 10.59 10.64
CA MET A 1 -2.06 10.70 9.24
C MET A 1 -1.59 9.35 8.76
N THR A 2 -2.18 8.85 7.71
CA THR A 2 -1.73 7.64 7.03
C THR A 2 -0.66 8.00 6.01
N ARG A 3 0.49 7.36 6.10
CA ARG A 3 1.62 7.60 5.18
C ARG A 3 1.91 6.35 4.40
N ALA A 4 1.82 6.45 3.08
CA ALA A 4 2.19 5.39 2.15
C ALA A 4 3.47 5.79 1.43
N ARG A 5 4.44 4.89 1.39
CA ARG A 5 5.73 5.13 0.75
C ARG A 5 6.08 3.96 -0.15
N PHE A 6 6.37 4.27 -1.40
CA PHE A 6 6.80 3.29 -2.38
C PHE A 6 8.29 3.45 -2.67
N THR A 7 9.01 2.32 -2.74
CA THR A 7 10.40 2.29 -3.18
C THR A 7 10.62 1.14 -4.15
N HIS A 8 11.57 1.35 -5.07
CA HIS A 8 12.02 0.31 -6.00
C HIS A 8 13.54 0.38 -6.09
N ARG A 9 14.22 -0.65 -5.58
CA ARG A 9 15.68 -0.70 -5.56
C ARG A 9 16.16 -2.13 -5.81
N ALA A 10 17.18 -2.26 -6.65
CA ALA A 10 17.84 -3.56 -6.90
C ALA A 10 16.86 -4.68 -7.25
N GLY A 11 15.84 -4.38 -8.03
CA GLY A 11 14.83 -5.35 -8.43
C GLY A 11 13.79 -5.69 -7.39
N GLU A 12 13.76 -4.97 -6.25
CA GLU A 12 12.75 -5.16 -5.21
C GLU A 12 11.80 -3.96 -5.16
N TYR A 13 10.51 -4.24 -5.18
CA TYR A 13 9.43 -3.26 -4.97
C TYR A 13 8.96 -3.34 -3.53
N THR A 14 8.78 -2.19 -2.89
CA THR A 14 8.29 -2.14 -1.50
C THR A 14 7.24 -1.05 -1.36
N LEU A 15 6.13 -1.38 -0.70
CA LEU A 15 5.12 -0.41 -0.29
C LEU A 15 4.98 -0.50 1.23
N ARG A 16 5.21 0.61 1.92
CA ARG A 16 5.03 0.73 3.38
C ARG A 16 3.89 1.68 3.65
N VAL A 17 3.00 1.27 4.54
CA VAL A 17 1.86 2.08 4.95
C VAL A 17 1.85 2.15 6.48
N THR A 18 2.03 3.34 7.02
CA THR A 18 2.13 3.54 8.46
C THR A 18 1.18 4.62 8.93
N GLY A 19 0.85 4.59 10.22
CA GLY A 19 0.00 5.55 10.90
C GLY A 19 -1.47 5.23 10.79
N HIS A 20 -2.25 5.96 11.58
CA HIS A 20 -3.69 5.88 11.55
C HIS A 20 -4.24 7.24 11.15
N ALA A 21 -5.34 7.24 10.38
CA ALA A 21 -6.15 8.44 10.26
C ALA A 21 -6.76 8.74 11.63
N ASP A 22 -6.88 10.03 11.97
CA ASP A 22 -7.49 10.44 13.24
C ASP A 22 -8.96 10.01 13.33
N PHE A 23 -9.48 9.90 14.57
CA PHE A 23 -10.85 9.43 14.83
C PHE A 23 -11.90 10.49 14.44
N HIS A 24 -11.96 10.86 13.18
CA HIS A 24 -12.99 11.73 12.63
C HIS A 24 -13.81 10.97 11.58
N SER A 25 -15.01 11.42 11.28
CA SER A 25 -15.97 10.72 10.43
C SER A 25 -15.45 10.33 9.03
N GLY A 26 -14.40 10.98 8.54
CA GLY A 26 -13.77 10.63 7.25
C GLY A 26 -12.64 9.61 7.38
N SER A 27 -12.12 9.38 8.59
CA SER A 27 -10.93 8.57 8.80
C SER A 27 -11.19 7.07 8.68
N ASP A 28 -12.40 6.61 9.04
CA ASP A 28 -12.76 5.19 8.91
C ASP A 28 -12.81 4.78 7.43
N ILE A 29 -13.28 5.64 6.57
CA ILE A 29 -13.30 5.43 5.13
C ILE A 29 -11.87 5.33 4.59
N VAL A 30 -11.00 6.23 5.03
CA VAL A 30 -9.60 6.25 4.62
C VAL A 30 -8.88 5.00 5.09
N CYS A 31 -9.07 4.59 6.34
CA CYS A 31 -8.46 3.38 6.88
C CYS A 31 -8.93 2.13 6.14
N ALA A 32 -10.22 2.02 5.85
CA ALA A 32 -10.78 0.91 5.10
C ALA A 32 -10.22 0.86 3.66
N ALA A 33 -10.14 2.01 3.01
CA ALA A 33 -9.60 2.11 1.65
C ALA A 33 -8.11 1.76 1.61
N ALA A 34 -7.32 2.29 2.53
CA ALA A 34 -5.88 2.00 2.62
C ALA A 34 -5.64 0.50 2.89
N SER A 35 -6.41 -0.08 3.81
CA SER A 35 -6.32 -1.51 4.13
C SER A 35 -6.69 -2.36 2.93
N THR A 36 -7.74 -2.00 2.20
CA THR A 36 -8.14 -2.72 0.99
C THR A 36 -7.03 -2.70 -0.06
N LEU A 37 -6.41 -1.54 -0.29
CA LEU A 37 -5.34 -1.41 -1.27
C LEU A 37 -4.15 -2.29 -0.93
N VAL A 38 -3.69 -2.27 0.31
CA VAL A 38 -2.52 -3.03 0.72
C VAL A 38 -2.81 -4.54 0.78
N CYS A 39 -3.98 -4.93 1.24
CA CYS A 39 -4.38 -6.34 1.27
C CYS A 39 -4.59 -6.89 -0.14
N THR A 40 -5.17 -6.08 -1.04
CA THR A 40 -5.34 -6.47 -2.44
C THR A 40 -4.00 -6.66 -3.13
N LEU A 41 -3.04 -5.76 -2.86
CA LEU A 41 -1.68 -5.93 -3.37
C LEU A 41 -1.08 -7.26 -2.91
N ALA A 42 -1.14 -7.54 -1.61
CA ALA A 42 -0.61 -8.79 -1.05
C ALA A 42 -1.27 -10.03 -1.68
N ALA A 43 -2.58 -10.02 -1.80
CA ALA A 43 -3.33 -11.13 -2.40
C ALA A 43 -3.00 -11.30 -3.88
N THR A 44 -2.81 -10.21 -4.61
CA THR A 44 -2.44 -10.23 -6.02
C THR A 44 -1.04 -10.81 -6.21
N LEU A 45 -0.08 -10.42 -5.37
CA LEU A 45 1.28 -10.98 -5.42
C LEU A 45 1.27 -12.49 -5.16
N ASP A 46 0.45 -12.94 -4.24
CA ASP A 46 0.26 -14.38 -3.98
C ASP A 46 -0.31 -15.09 -5.22
N ALA A 47 -1.33 -14.53 -5.83
CA ALA A 47 -1.94 -15.08 -7.04
C ALA A 47 -0.98 -15.11 -8.24
N LEU A 48 0.00 -14.21 -8.28
CA LEU A 48 1.03 -14.16 -9.32
C LEU A 48 2.21 -15.10 -9.05
N ASP A 49 2.20 -15.81 -7.93
CA ASP A 49 3.34 -16.59 -7.44
C ASP A 49 4.61 -15.73 -7.34
N ALA A 50 4.45 -14.48 -6.95
CA ALA A 50 5.56 -13.55 -6.80
C ALA A 50 6.48 -13.96 -5.65
N ASP A 51 7.74 -13.58 -5.76
CA ASP A 51 8.74 -13.81 -4.71
C ASP A 51 8.62 -12.69 -3.67
N VAL A 52 7.74 -12.90 -2.69
CA VAL A 52 7.45 -11.95 -1.62
C VAL A 52 8.57 -11.99 -0.59
N THR A 53 9.21 -10.86 -0.36
CA THR A 53 10.36 -10.73 0.55
C THR A 53 9.98 -10.15 1.90
N GLU A 54 8.88 -9.41 1.98
CA GLU A 54 8.35 -8.88 3.24
C GLU A 54 6.83 -8.84 3.17
N LEU A 55 6.18 -9.29 4.24
CA LEU A 55 4.72 -9.21 4.37
C LEU A 55 4.37 -8.95 5.82
N ARG A 56 3.87 -7.76 6.11
CA ARG A 56 3.37 -7.38 7.42
C ARG A 56 2.09 -6.59 7.23
N LEU A 57 0.99 -7.09 7.77
CA LEU A 57 -0.34 -6.51 7.62
C LEU A 57 -0.96 -6.33 9.00
N GLN A 58 -0.48 -5.33 9.74
CA GLN A 58 -0.98 -5.00 11.07
C GLN A 58 -1.63 -3.62 11.06
N PRO A 59 -2.61 -3.37 11.94
CA PRO A 59 -3.21 -2.04 12.06
C PRO A 59 -2.14 -0.96 12.26
N GLY A 60 -2.15 0.04 11.39
CA GLY A 60 -1.20 1.16 11.46
C GLY A 60 0.23 0.82 11.05
N ASP A 61 0.52 -0.41 10.62
CA ASP A 61 1.86 -0.82 10.25
C ASP A 61 1.82 -1.96 9.24
N ALA A 62 1.87 -1.61 7.96
CA ALA A 62 1.89 -2.58 6.88
C ALA A 62 3.13 -2.39 6.00
N ALA A 63 3.67 -3.51 5.53
CA ALA A 63 4.75 -3.50 4.57
C ALA A 63 4.61 -4.72 3.66
N VAL A 64 4.69 -4.47 2.36
CA VAL A 64 4.63 -5.51 1.33
C VAL A 64 5.79 -5.28 0.38
N ALA A 65 6.64 -6.28 0.23
CA ALA A 65 7.77 -6.22 -0.69
C ALA A 65 7.89 -7.51 -1.50
N ALA A 66 8.26 -7.36 -2.76
CA ALA A 66 8.46 -8.51 -3.65
C ALA A 66 9.54 -8.19 -4.69
N LEU A 67 10.22 -9.23 -5.13
CA LEU A 67 11.17 -9.13 -6.22
C LEU A 67 10.44 -8.98 -7.56
N SER A 68 11.15 -8.41 -8.53
CA SER A 68 10.64 -8.26 -9.90
C SER A 68 10.25 -9.62 -10.46
N GLY A 69 9.16 -9.63 -11.21
CA GLY A 69 8.65 -10.83 -11.83
C GLY A 69 7.40 -10.51 -12.64
N PRO A 70 6.81 -11.49 -13.33
CA PRO A 70 5.63 -11.27 -14.16
C PRO A 70 4.48 -10.66 -13.37
N GLY A 71 4.00 -9.50 -13.80
CA GLY A 71 2.86 -8.80 -13.20
C GLY A 71 3.17 -8.01 -11.94
N VAL A 72 4.35 -8.16 -11.34
CA VAL A 72 4.70 -7.52 -10.05
C VAL A 72 4.68 -6.01 -10.16
N ARG A 73 5.32 -5.45 -11.17
CA ARG A 73 5.33 -4.00 -11.38
C ARG A 73 3.91 -3.44 -11.52
N THR A 74 3.08 -4.11 -12.30
CA THR A 74 1.69 -3.68 -12.52
C THR A 74 0.87 -3.74 -11.23
N ALA A 75 1.06 -4.77 -10.42
CA ALA A 75 0.39 -4.88 -9.12
C ALA A 75 0.74 -3.70 -8.21
N PHE A 76 2.03 -3.37 -8.07
CA PHE A 76 2.47 -2.22 -7.28
C PHE A 76 2.00 -0.90 -7.89
N LEU A 77 2.04 -0.74 -9.21
CA LEU A 77 1.54 0.45 -9.87
C LEU A 77 0.07 0.70 -9.55
N MET A 78 -0.75 -0.35 -9.58
CA MET A 78 -2.17 -0.24 -9.28
C MET A 78 -2.40 0.19 -7.82
N ALA A 79 -1.70 -0.43 -6.88
CA ALA A 79 -1.81 -0.05 -5.46
C ALA A 79 -1.35 1.40 -5.23
N CYS A 80 -0.23 1.80 -5.82
CA CYS A 80 0.29 3.18 -5.70
C CYS A 80 -0.66 4.20 -6.32
N THR A 81 -1.27 3.87 -7.45
CA THR A 81 -2.29 4.72 -8.08
C THR A 81 -3.47 4.92 -7.13
N GLY A 82 -3.91 3.87 -6.45
CA GLY A 82 -4.95 3.96 -5.44
C GLY A 82 -4.57 4.87 -4.27
N PHE A 83 -3.35 4.76 -3.77
CA PHE A 83 -2.87 5.64 -2.69
C PHE A 83 -2.75 7.10 -3.14
N GLN A 84 -2.34 7.34 -4.38
CA GLN A 84 -2.32 8.69 -4.92
C GLN A 84 -3.73 9.29 -4.99
N GLN A 85 -4.71 8.49 -5.42
CA GLN A 85 -6.11 8.92 -5.44
C GLN A 85 -6.62 9.23 -4.03
N LEU A 86 -6.24 8.42 -3.03
CA LEU A 86 -6.59 8.69 -1.63
C LEU A 86 -5.96 9.99 -1.14
N ALA A 87 -4.68 10.21 -1.44
CA ALA A 87 -3.98 11.42 -1.03
C ALA A 87 -4.59 12.66 -1.69
N ASP A 88 -5.04 12.55 -2.93
CA ASP A 88 -5.69 13.65 -3.64
C ASP A 88 -7.08 13.94 -3.06
N ALA A 89 -7.84 12.92 -2.68
CA ALA A 89 -9.19 13.07 -2.13
C ALA A 89 -9.18 13.46 -0.65
N TYR A 90 -8.20 12.99 0.11
CA TYR A 90 -8.10 13.20 1.55
C TYR A 90 -6.69 13.69 1.94
N PRO A 91 -6.29 14.89 1.46
CA PRO A 91 -4.90 15.37 1.65
C PRO A 91 -4.54 15.63 3.11
N GLU A 92 -5.53 15.82 3.98
CA GLU A 92 -5.30 16.01 5.42
C GLU A 92 -5.14 14.69 6.17
N ASN A 93 -5.48 13.57 5.54
CA ASN A 93 -5.48 12.25 6.18
C ASN A 93 -4.48 11.28 5.58
N VAL A 94 -4.07 11.48 4.32
CA VAL A 94 -3.19 10.57 3.58
C VAL A 94 -2.07 11.34 2.90
N GLN A 95 -0.86 10.84 3.07
CA GLN A 95 0.32 11.31 2.35
C GLN A 95 0.93 10.13 1.59
N PHE A 96 1.23 10.33 0.33
CA PHE A 96 1.88 9.31 -0.51
C PHE A 96 3.19 9.87 -1.09
N THR A 97 4.27 9.11 -0.94
CA THR A 97 5.59 9.48 -1.49
C THR A 97 6.28 8.37 -2.27
#